data_05509d763ede852febca4dbdf22f9358
#
_entry.id   05509d763ede852febca4dbdf22f9358
#
_cell.length_a   1.000
_cell.length_b   1.000
_cell.length_c   1.000
_cell.angle_alpha   90.00
_cell.angle_beta   90.00
_cell.angle_gamma   90.00
#
_symmetry.space_group_name_H-M   'P 1'
#
loop_
_entity.id
_entity.type
_entity.pdbx_description
1 polymer ?
#
loop_
_entity_poly.entity_id
_entity_poly.type
_entity_poly.pdbx_seq_one_letter_code
_entity_poly.pdbx_strand_id
1 'polypeptide(L)'
;LRMNFFKHIFLGFIFTAITLTVNNYVFAQETDVSSRQIDEIIVTSRKTEENIQDVPIAVYAVDEKALDDFRPTTMRDLDSLAPNLQVGMNTASGNQGAIFVRGCGYAEVEKTQNPPVGLIVDGLFLGTNTGTLLDAFDWSKIQVNSGPQGVVYGKNTSCGNVVVERNKPSKDFEVDTEVSIGNYEAYELGLILNIPINDKVSSRWNFRKLAHQGYYDNLFTEQDSGQLDIAAASARFLIEATENTEIYIVTDYYYDRGDTAPVSYSGNPFGAGCVPNFGAGLGLVGAADNGCTPGLGAVTATELSTAGAAIGITPFAAFAGLEPFFSQTEALPPHVVNLDNPEQSDMDFIRGSIEIVSDTLIGEVTIATSYLQLDDNVLQDFDATPGIAGGQGNPATLGGPLHTARNQHFSQFSQEIRVSNDITDKLNLTTGIFLWKDSIMLQQHSGGVVQTSGQDTESVAIFALVKYDVTDD
;
A
#
# COMPACT_ATOMS: atom_id res chain seq x y z
N LEU A 1 5.24 0.67 -39.56
CA LEU A 1 4.27 -0.05 -40.43
C LEU A 1 3.89 -1.45 -39.90
N ARG A 2 4.63 -2.04 -38.92
CA ARG A 2 4.33 -3.38 -38.37
C ARG A 2 3.37 -3.34 -37.16
N MET A 3 3.21 -2.22 -36.53
CA MET A 3 2.41 -2.09 -35.29
C MET A 3 0.90 -1.93 -35.55
N ASN A 4 0.52 -1.40 -36.70
CA ASN A 4 -0.91 -1.20 -37.04
C ASN A 4 -1.62 -2.48 -37.55
N PHE A 5 -0.88 -3.50 -37.95
CA PHE A 5 -1.47 -4.74 -38.47
C PHE A 5 -2.04 -5.62 -37.35
N PHE A 6 -1.41 -5.59 -36.17
CA PHE A 6 -1.89 -6.36 -35.01
C PHE A 6 -3.12 -5.74 -34.35
N LYS A 7 -3.25 -4.39 -34.36
CA LYS A 7 -4.43 -3.72 -33.79
C LYS A 7 -5.75 -4.08 -34.52
N HIS A 8 -5.70 -4.30 -35.81
CA HIS A 8 -6.93 -4.62 -36.59
C HIS A 8 -7.33 -6.09 -36.51
N ILE A 9 -6.40 -7.01 -36.24
CA ILE A 9 -6.72 -8.43 -36.05
C ILE A 9 -7.34 -8.65 -34.67
N PHE A 10 -6.90 -7.93 -33.64
CA PHE A 10 -7.43 -8.07 -32.29
C PHE A 10 -8.87 -7.50 -32.15
N LEU A 11 -9.15 -6.37 -32.80
CA LEU A 11 -10.51 -5.80 -32.83
C LEU A 11 -11.50 -6.69 -33.61
N GLY A 12 -11.05 -7.36 -34.65
CA GLY A 12 -11.88 -8.27 -35.46
C GLY A 12 -12.32 -9.53 -34.70
N PHE A 13 -11.49 -10.05 -33.79
CA PHE A 13 -11.80 -11.24 -33.02
C PHE A 13 -12.78 -10.96 -31.88
N ILE A 14 -12.73 -9.77 -31.26
CA ILE A 14 -13.66 -9.38 -30.20
C ILE A 14 -15.08 -9.13 -30.75
N PHE A 15 -15.20 -8.57 -31.94
CA PHE A 15 -16.51 -8.30 -32.54
C PHE A 15 -17.23 -9.56 -33.05
N THR A 16 -16.49 -10.62 -33.38
CA THR A 16 -17.09 -11.88 -33.86
C THR A 16 -17.53 -12.80 -32.70
N ALA A 17 -16.98 -12.63 -31.51
CA ALA A 17 -17.36 -13.41 -30.32
C ALA A 17 -18.65 -12.89 -29.67
N ILE A 18 -18.99 -11.62 -29.84
CA ILE A 18 -20.16 -10.98 -29.21
C ILE A 18 -21.48 -11.27 -29.95
N THR A 19 -21.45 -11.75 -31.18
CA THR A 19 -22.68 -11.97 -31.97
C THR A 19 -23.27 -13.38 -31.85
N LEU A 20 -22.73 -14.27 -31.03
CA LEU A 20 -23.14 -15.68 -31.01
C LEU A 20 -23.92 -16.15 -29.76
N THR A 21 -24.21 -15.26 -28.78
CA THR A 21 -24.96 -15.66 -27.59
C THR A 21 -26.03 -14.66 -27.15
N VAL A 22 -27.07 -14.48 -27.96
CA VAL A 22 -28.33 -13.91 -27.45
C VAL A 22 -29.44 -14.95 -27.68
N ASN A 23 -29.57 -15.90 -26.76
CA ASN A 23 -30.80 -16.64 -26.56
C ASN A 23 -31.38 -16.26 -25.21
N ASN A 24 -32.40 -15.42 -25.25
CA ASN A 24 -33.16 -15.01 -24.09
C ASN A 24 -33.96 -16.18 -23.54
N TYR A 25 -33.57 -16.70 -22.38
CA TYR A 25 -34.49 -17.45 -21.51
C TYR A 25 -34.81 -16.59 -20.30
N VAL A 26 -35.94 -15.91 -20.33
CA VAL A 26 -36.54 -15.29 -19.14
C VAL A 26 -37.11 -16.42 -18.29
N PHE A 27 -36.41 -16.84 -17.26
CA PHE A 27 -37.03 -17.61 -16.17
C PHE A 27 -37.49 -16.61 -15.10
N ALA A 28 -38.78 -16.57 -14.87
CA ALA A 28 -39.32 -15.93 -13.67
C ALA A 28 -38.88 -16.76 -12.47
N GLN A 29 -37.95 -16.23 -11.69
CA GLN A 29 -37.52 -16.81 -10.44
C GLN A 29 -38.55 -16.42 -9.36
N GLU A 30 -39.28 -17.37 -8.84
CA GLU A 30 -40.05 -17.19 -7.61
C GLU A 30 -39.05 -16.78 -6.50
N THR A 31 -39.24 -15.59 -5.95
CA THR A 31 -38.51 -15.15 -4.77
C THR A 31 -39.01 -15.94 -3.59
N ASP A 32 -38.33 -17.04 -3.29
CA ASP A 32 -38.44 -17.71 -2.01
C ASP A 32 -37.92 -16.72 -0.93
N VAL A 33 -38.82 -16.23 -0.09
CA VAL A 33 -38.47 -15.44 1.08
C VAL A 33 -37.92 -16.42 2.12
N SER A 34 -36.73 -16.94 1.86
CA SER A 34 -35.99 -17.68 2.87
C SER A 34 -35.63 -16.72 4.01
N SER A 35 -35.97 -17.11 5.22
CA SER A 35 -35.53 -16.51 6.46
C SER A 35 -34.09 -15.98 6.32
N ARG A 36 -33.85 -14.70 6.65
CA ARG A 36 -32.49 -14.14 6.77
C ARG A 36 -31.75 -14.99 7.81
N GLN A 37 -31.14 -16.04 7.37
CA GLN A 37 -30.08 -16.70 8.10
C GLN A 37 -28.92 -15.71 8.05
N ILE A 38 -28.51 -15.18 9.17
CA ILE A 38 -27.29 -14.39 9.26
C ILE A 38 -26.19 -15.42 8.98
N ASP A 39 -25.50 -15.27 7.85
CA ASP A 39 -24.38 -16.13 7.52
C ASP A 39 -23.34 -16.01 8.64
N GLU A 40 -22.91 -17.14 9.15
CA GLU A 40 -21.93 -17.20 10.23
C GLU A 40 -20.57 -16.70 9.70
N ILE A 41 -20.07 -15.59 10.24
CA ILE A 41 -18.78 -15.02 9.82
C ILE A 41 -17.67 -15.73 10.59
N ILE A 42 -16.90 -16.54 9.87
CA ILE A 42 -15.71 -17.22 10.39
C ILE A 42 -14.50 -16.28 10.24
N VAL A 43 -13.75 -16.09 11.30
CA VAL A 43 -12.53 -15.28 11.35
C VAL A 43 -11.32 -16.10 11.76
N THR A 44 -10.13 -15.68 11.34
CA THR A 44 -8.85 -16.32 11.65
C THR A 44 -8.00 -15.45 12.59
N SER A 45 -8.65 -14.59 13.36
CA SER A 45 -8.02 -13.56 14.19
C SER A 45 -7.02 -14.07 15.22
N ARG A 46 -7.11 -15.35 15.60
CA ARG A 46 -6.16 -16.03 16.50
C ARG A 46 -5.38 -17.14 15.80
N LYS A 47 -5.30 -17.10 14.46
CA LYS A 47 -4.70 -18.15 13.61
C LYS A 47 -5.40 -19.52 13.74
N THR A 48 -6.64 -19.50 14.20
CA THR A 48 -7.59 -20.61 14.23
C THR A 48 -8.91 -20.09 13.68
N GLU A 49 -9.65 -20.93 12.95
CA GLU A 49 -10.98 -20.57 12.47
C GLU A 49 -11.96 -20.56 13.63
N GLU A 50 -12.60 -19.44 13.87
CA GLU A 50 -13.56 -19.24 14.96
C GLU A 50 -14.71 -18.34 14.49
N ASN A 51 -15.88 -18.51 15.09
CA ASN A 51 -16.98 -17.58 14.88
C ASN A 51 -16.59 -16.20 15.42
N ILE A 52 -16.83 -15.12 14.65
CA ILE A 52 -16.53 -13.75 15.05
C ILE A 52 -17.13 -13.37 16.42
N GLN A 53 -18.26 -13.99 16.79
CA GLN A 53 -18.93 -13.72 18.07
C GLN A 53 -18.21 -14.36 19.26
N ASP A 54 -17.42 -15.39 19.05
CA ASP A 54 -16.70 -16.14 20.09
C ASP A 54 -15.27 -15.62 20.32
N VAL A 55 -14.81 -14.69 19.47
CA VAL A 55 -13.48 -14.14 19.57
C VAL A 55 -13.42 -13.00 20.60
N PRO A 56 -12.59 -13.09 21.66
CA PRO A 56 -12.51 -12.10 22.75
C PRO A 56 -11.73 -10.83 22.40
N ILE A 57 -11.64 -10.49 21.11
CA ILE A 57 -11.03 -9.25 20.61
C ILE A 57 -12.00 -8.52 19.70
N ALA A 58 -11.85 -7.21 19.57
CA ALA A 58 -12.69 -6.45 18.66
C ALA A 58 -12.21 -6.66 17.22
N VAL A 59 -12.97 -7.48 16.50
CA VAL A 59 -12.75 -7.80 15.08
C VAL A 59 -13.84 -7.19 14.24
N TYR A 60 -13.47 -6.65 13.10
CA TYR A 60 -14.39 -6.33 12.01
C TYR A 60 -13.98 -7.16 10.81
N ALA A 61 -14.92 -7.88 10.22
CA ALA A 61 -14.66 -8.73 9.06
C ALA A 61 -15.57 -8.33 7.89
N VAL A 62 -14.99 -8.36 6.69
CA VAL A 62 -15.67 -8.17 5.41
C VAL A 62 -15.51 -9.46 4.63
N ASP A 63 -16.62 -10.07 4.25
CA ASP A 63 -16.64 -11.31 3.47
C ASP A 63 -16.56 -11.05 1.96
N GLU A 64 -16.39 -12.09 1.18
CA GLU A 64 -16.27 -12.04 -0.28
C GLU A 64 -17.48 -11.35 -0.92
N LYS A 65 -18.70 -11.64 -0.46
CA LYS A 65 -19.89 -11.02 -1.01
C LYS A 65 -19.93 -9.51 -0.83
N ALA A 66 -19.55 -9.02 0.35
CA ALA A 66 -19.46 -7.59 0.61
C ALA A 66 -18.33 -6.93 -0.21
N LEU A 67 -17.22 -7.64 -0.42
CA LEU A 67 -16.13 -7.20 -1.29
C LEU A 67 -16.57 -7.12 -2.76
N ASP A 68 -17.31 -8.10 -3.25
CA ASP A 68 -17.87 -8.11 -4.60
C ASP A 68 -18.87 -6.96 -4.83
N ASP A 69 -19.72 -6.70 -3.84
CA ASP A 69 -20.70 -5.61 -3.90
C ASP A 69 -20.03 -4.22 -3.87
N PHE A 70 -18.97 -4.07 -3.10
CA PHE A 70 -18.24 -2.81 -2.95
C PHE A 70 -17.20 -2.58 -4.04
N ARG A 71 -16.57 -3.64 -4.57
CA ARG A 71 -15.50 -3.63 -5.58
C ARG A 71 -14.34 -2.70 -5.23
N PRO A 72 -13.62 -2.95 -4.15
CA PRO A 72 -12.44 -2.17 -3.83
C PRO A 72 -11.38 -2.35 -4.92
N THR A 73 -10.73 -1.28 -5.31
CA THR A 73 -9.64 -1.33 -6.30
C THR A 73 -8.26 -1.38 -5.64
N THR A 74 -8.16 -0.80 -4.45
CA THR A 74 -6.94 -0.75 -3.65
C THR A 74 -7.24 -0.88 -2.16
N MET A 75 -6.20 -1.08 -1.35
CA MET A 75 -6.31 -1.05 0.12
C MET A 75 -6.88 0.27 0.67
N ARG A 76 -6.79 1.39 -0.06
CA ARG A 76 -7.37 2.67 0.37
C ARG A 76 -8.89 2.63 0.46
N ASP A 77 -9.52 1.83 -0.37
CA ASP A 77 -10.98 1.73 -0.40
C ASP A 77 -11.55 1.09 0.88
N LEU A 78 -10.69 0.41 1.66
CA LEU A 78 -11.04 -0.16 2.96
C LEU A 78 -11.39 0.89 4.01
N ASP A 79 -10.92 2.13 3.86
CA ASP A 79 -11.29 3.26 4.73
C ASP A 79 -12.82 3.42 4.85
N SER A 80 -13.54 3.12 3.77
CA SER A 80 -15.00 3.19 3.71
C SER A 80 -15.70 1.92 4.20
N LEU A 81 -15.00 0.80 4.28
CA LEU A 81 -15.59 -0.51 4.58
C LEU A 81 -15.55 -0.85 6.06
N ALA A 82 -14.47 -0.49 6.76
CA ALA A 82 -14.28 -0.90 8.14
C ALA A 82 -14.39 0.29 9.12
N PRO A 83 -15.26 0.23 10.15
CA PRO A 83 -15.35 1.27 11.17
C PRO A 83 -14.02 1.45 11.90
N ASN A 84 -13.62 2.70 12.11
CA ASN A 84 -12.37 3.07 12.82
C ASN A 84 -11.07 2.58 12.15
N LEU A 85 -11.12 2.13 10.91
CA LEU A 85 -9.97 1.94 10.03
C LEU A 85 -9.83 3.21 9.19
N GLN A 86 -8.63 3.73 9.09
CA GLN A 86 -8.28 4.79 8.15
C GLN A 86 -7.05 4.34 7.36
N VAL A 87 -7.15 4.37 6.04
CA VAL A 87 -6.07 4.01 5.12
C VAL A 87 -5.78 5.19 4.23
N GLY A 88 -4.73 5.91 4.56
CA GLY A 88 -4.25 7.05 3.79
C GLY A 88 -3.03 6.71 2.95
N MET A 89 -2.75 7.57 1.99
CA MET A 89 -1.50 7.58 1.26
C MET A 89 -0.52 8.50 1.98
N ASN A 90 0.73 8.08 2.07
CA ASN A 90 1.78 8.99 2.52
C ASN A 90 2.17 9.92 1.36
N THR A 91 2.35 11.20 1.65
CA THR A 91 2.73 12.22 0.65
C THR A 91 4.09 11.94 0.00
N ALA A 92 4.93 11.14 0.63
CA ALA A 92 6.28 10.84 0.14
C ALA A 92 6.37 9.69 -0.85
N SER A 93 5.27 8.94 -1.07
CA SER A 93 5.24 7.82 -2.02
C SER A 93 3.81 7.39 -2.25
N GLY A 94 3.40 7.27 -3.51
CA GLY A 94 2.04 6.89 -3.90
C GLY A 94 1.62 5.50 -3.42
N ASN A 95 2.58 4.62 -3.18
CA ASN A 95 2.37 3.23 -2.76
C ASN A 95 2.67 2.97 -1.27
N GLN A 96 3.03 4.01 -0.50
CA GLN A 96 3.27 3.92 0.94
C GLN A 96 1.98 4.21 1.73
N GLY A 97 1.47 3.20 2.43
CA GLY A 97 0.26 3.31 3.23
C GLY A 97 0.48 3.90 4.61
N ALA A 98 -0.45 4.75 5.02
CA ALA A 98 -0.60 5.21 6.40
C ALA A 98 -1.87 4.57 6.96
N ILE A 99 -1.72 3.49 7.75
CA ILE A 99 -2.84 2.73 8.29
C ILE A 99 -3.04 3.08 9.76
N PHE A 100 -4.29 3.44 10.11
CA PHE A 100 -4.70 3.75 11.47
C PHE A 100 -5.87 2.87 11.87
N VAL A 101 -5.81 2.28 13.06
CA VAL A 101 -6.90 1.56 13.69
C VAL A 101 -7.28 2.28 14.98
N ARG A 102 -8.51 2.75 15.10
CA ARG A 102 -8.99 3.56 16.22
C ARG A 102 -8.12 4.80 16.51
N GLY A 103 -7.61 5.44 15.46
CA GLY A 103 -6.74 6.60 15.57
C GLY A 103 -5.30 6.29 15.99
N CYS A 104 -4.96 5.01 16.25
CA CYS A 104 -3.61 4.56 16.50
C CYS A 104 -2.99 4.10 15.19
N GLY A 105 -1.93 4.76 14.74
CA GLY A 105 -1.30 4.51 13.45
C GLY A 105 -0.07 5.37 13.28
N TYR A 106 0.40 5.43 12.04
CA TYR A 106 1.66 6.08 11.71
C TYR A 106 1.63 6.61 10.29
N ALA A 107 1.84 7.90 10.12
CA ALA A 107 1.79 8.61 8.84
C ALA A 107 3.12 9.28 8.50
N GLU A 108 4.23 8.78 9.06
CA GLU A 108 5.54 9.37 8.85
C GLU A 108 6.08 9.02 7.46
N VAL A 109 6.81 9.96 6.88
CA VAL A 109 7.45 9.80 5.56
C VAL A 109 8.71 8.92 5.62
N GLU A 110 9.24 8.68 6.81
CA GLU A 110 10.48 7.95 7.02
C GLU A 110 10.28 6.44 6.82
N LYS A 111 10.83 5.91 5.74
CA LYS A 111 10.63 4.51 5.32
C LYS A 111 11.36 3.49 6.22
N THR A 112 12.28 3.94 7.07
CA THR A 112 13.02 3.06 7.99
C THR A 112 12.27 2.73 9.27
N GLN A 113 11.13 3.35 9.53
CA GLN A 113 10.34 3.10 10.72
C GLN A 113 9.36 1.95 10.56
N ASN A 114 9.18 1.18 11.63
CA ASN A 114 8.26 0.05 11.65
C ASN A 114 6.81 0.52 11.82
N PRO A 115 5.84 0.05 11.00
CA PRO A 115 4.43 0.39 11.17
C PRO A 115 3.88 -0.18 12.49
N PRO A 116 3.02 0.54 13.22
CA PRO A 116 2.39 0.01 14.43
C PRO A 116 1.10 -0.78 14.16
N VAL A 117 0.56 -0.69 12.94
CA VAL A 117 -0.53 -1.53 12.42
C VAL A 117 0.06 -2.51 11.43
N GLY A 118 -0.06 -3.79 11.72
CA GLY A 118 0.43 -4.86 10.85
C GLY A 118 -0.48 -5.08 9.64
N LEU A 119 0.10 -5.27 8.46
CA LEU A 119 -0.60 -5.78 7.29
C LEU A 119 -0.14 -7.20 7.03
N ILE A 120 -1.10 -8.12 7.00
CA ILE A 120 -0.86 -9.54 6.72
C ILE A 120 -1.64 -9.91 5.46
N VAL A 121 -1.00 -10.51 4.47
CA VAL A 121 -1.66 -10.97 3.25
C VAL A 121 -1.32 -12.43 3.04
N ASP A 122 -2.35 -13.29 2.99
CA ASP A 122 -2.22 -14.76 2.92
C ASP A 122 -1.22 -15.31 3.95
N GLY A 123 -1.34 -14.86 5.20
CA GLY A 123 -0.47 -15.27 6.29
C GLY A 123 0.92 -14.63 6.32
N LEU A 124 1.33 -13.92 5.26
CA LEU A 124 2.60 -13.22 5.21
C LEU A 124 2.47 -11.82 5.79
N PHE A 125 3.26 -11.53 6.82
CA PHE A 125 3.37 -10.21 7.43
C PHE A 125 4.25 -9.27 6.59
N LEU A 126 3.78 -8.05 6.33
CA LEU A 126 4.54 -7.00 5.65
C LEU A 126 5.26 -6.11 6.67
N GLY A 127 6.58 -6.16 6.69
CA GLY A 127 7.43 -5.44 7.65
C GLY A 127 7.70 -3.98 7.31
N THR A 128 7.20 -3.48 6.19
CA THR A 128 7.39 -2.11 5.70
C THR A 128 6.06 -1.47 5.35
N ASN A 129 5.98 -0.14 5.39
CA ASN A 129 4.82 0.63 4.90
C ASN A 129 4.80 0.74 3.37
N THR A 130 5.95 0.61 2.72
CA THR A 130 6.06 0.70 1.27
C THR A 130 5.45 -0.56 0.64
N GLY A 131 4.66 -0.38 -0.40
CA GLY A 131 3.94 -1.47 -1.05
C GLY A 131 2.72 -1.97 -0.28
N THR A 132 2.27 -1.26 0.76
CA THR A 132 1.08 -1.67 1.54
C THR A 132 -0.23 -1.26 0.89
N LEU A 133 -0.22 -0.30 -0.03
CA LEU A 133 -1.40 0.08 -0.82
C LEU A 133 -1.55 -0.82 -2.05
N LEU A 134 -1.44 -2.13 -1.81
CA LEU A 134 -1.55 -3.15 -2.84
C LEU A 134 -2.92 -3.13 -3.50
N ASP A 135 -2.91 -3.65 -4.71
CA ASP A 135 -4.07 -3.87 -5.52
C ASP A 135 -5.08 -4.84 -4.87
N ALA A 136 -6.35 -4.46 -4.88
CA ALA A 136 -7.45 -5.25 -4.37
C ALA A 136 -7.92 -6.24 -5.44
N PHE A 137 -7.26 -7.40 -5.54
CA PHE A 137 -7.60 -8.37 -6.55
C PHE A 137 -7.70 -9.79 -5.98
N ASP A 138 -8.84 -10.44 -6.27
CA ASP A 138 -9.15 -11.81 -5.82
C ASP A 138 -9.17 -11.96 -4.28
N TRP A 139 -9.65 -10.94 -3.59
CA TRP A 139 -9.82 -10.97 -2.13
C TRP A 139 -11.05 -11.79 -1.73
N SER A 140 -10.87 -12.71 -0.80
CA SER A 140 -11.97 -13.51 -0.23
C SER A 140 -12.45 -12.94 1.10
N LYS A 141 -11.54 -12.37 1.89
CA LYS A 141 -11.88 -11.88 3.23
C LYS A 141 -10.89 -10.84 3.71
N ILE A 142 -11.39 -9.85 4.44
CA ILE A 142 -10.59 -8.87 5.15
C ILE A 142 -11.00 -8.86 6.60
N GLN A 143 -10.02 -8.84 7.51
CA GLN A 143 -10.25 -8.73 8.94
C GLN A 143 -9.44 -7.57 9.49
N VAL A 144 -10.07 -6.75 10.31
CA VAL A 144 -9.43 -5.66 11.05
C VAL A 144 -9.49 -5.98 12.54
N ASN A 145 -8.36 -6.36 13.09
CA ASN A 145 -8.24 -6.66 14.52
C ASN A 145 -7.76 -5.43 15.26
N SER A 146 -8.56 -4.93 16.18
CA SER A 146 -8.28 -3.70 16.92
C SER A 146 -7.57 -3.99 18.24
N GLY A 147 -6.55 -3.16 18.56
CA GLY A 147 -5.74 -3.30 19.75
C GLY A 147 -4.51 -4.20 19.56
N PRO A 148 -3.65 -4.34 20.59
CA PRO A 148 -2.40 -5.08 20.47
C PRO A 148 -2.58 -6.55 20.09
N GLN A 149 -1.91 -7.00 19.03
CA GLN A 149 -1.96 -8.37 18.52
C GLN A 149 -0.59 -9.09 18.58
N GLY A 150 0.35 -8.58 19.38
CA GLY A 150 1.73 -9.03 19.40
C GLY A 150 1.93 -10.51 19.76
N VAL A 151 1.03 -11.14 20.54
CA VAL A 151 1.13 -12.55 20.92
C VAL A 151 0.84 -13.47 19.74
N VAL A 152 -0.13 -13.11 18.88
CA VAL A 152 -0.60 -13.94 17.76
C VAL A 152 0.15 -13.64 16.49
N TYR A 153 0.35 -12.34 16.19
CA TYR A 153 0.89 -11.89 14.91
C TYR A 153 2.35 -11.36 14.99
N GLY A 154 2.89 -11.21 16.21
CA GLY A 154 4.27 -10.79 16.42
C GLY A 154 4.48 -9.28 16.32
N LYS A 155 5.61 -8.86 15.71
CA LYS A 155 6.06 -7.46 15.69
C LYS A 155 5.08 -6.55 14.92
N ASN A 156 5.18 -5.24 15.20
CA ASN A 156 4.49 -4.19 14.44
C ASN A 156 2.95 -4.26 14.51
N THR A 157 2.38 -4.81 15.56
CA THR A 157 0.93 -4.96 15.75
C THR A 157 0.44 -4.36 17.07
N SER A 158 1.09 -3.29 17.53
CA SER A 158 0.75 -2.63 18.80
C SER A 158 -0.60 -1.88 18.76
N CYS A 159 -1.01 -1.40 17.58
CA CYS A 159 -2.29 -0.74 17.38
C CYS A 159 -3.38 -1.67 16.83
N GLY A 160 -3.00 -2.80 16.29
CA GLY A 160 -3.85 -3.75 15.61
C GLY A 160 -3.23 -4.30 14.33
N ASN A 161 -4.03 -4.97 13.55
CA ASN A 161 -3.61 -5.42 12.22
C ASN A 161 -4.80 -5.49 11.25
N VAL A 162 -4.45 -5.49 9.96
CA VAL A 162 -5.34 -5.81 8.85
C VAL A 162 -4.88 -7.13 8.25
N VAL A 163 -5.76 -8.11 8.19
CA VAL A 163 -5.51 -9.41 7.58
C VAL A 163 -6.33 -9.50 6.30
N VAL A 164 -5.66 -9.73 5.19
CA VAL A 164 -6.25 -9.91 3.87
C VAL A 164 -6.02 -11.36 3.46
N GLU A 165 -7.09 -12.05 3.14
CA GLU A 165 -7.06 -13.39 2.58
C GLU A 165 -7.56 -13.34 1.15
N ARG A 166 -6.89 -14.07 0.26
CA ARG A 166 -7.31 -14.21 -1.13
C ARG A 166 -7.89 -15.61 -1.36
N ASN A 167 -8.67 -15.75 -2.44
CA ASN A 167 -9.24 -17.03 -2.80
C ASN A 167 -8.17 -18.09 -3.00
N LYS A 168 -8.26 -19.20 -2.27
CA LYS A 168 -7.38 -20.36 -2.45
C LYS A 168 -7.69 -21.10 -3.76
N PRO A 169 -6.71 -21.83 -4.34
CA PRO A 169 -6.97 -22.73 -5.46
C PRO A 169 -8.06 -23.76 -5.12
N SER A 170 -9.00 -23.98 -6.03
CA SER A 170 -10.09 -24.95 -5.91
C SER A 170 -9.92 -26.15 -6.86
N LYS A 171 -10.75 -27.18 -6.70
CA LYS A 171 -10.77 -28.35 -7.60
C LYS A 171 -11.61 -28.13 -8.86
N ASP A 172 -12.23 -26.98 -8.99
CA ASP A 172 -13.02 -26.62 -10.16
C ASP A 172 -12.21 -25.76 -11.12
N PHE A 173 -12.43 -25.91 -12.41
CA PHE A 173 -11.84 -25.03 -13.41
C PHE A 173 -12.65 -23.73 -13.48
N GLU A 174 -12.00 -22.60 -13.21
CA GLU A 174 -12.62 -21.27 -13.24
C GLU A 174 -11.81 -20.32 -14.09
N VAL A 175 -12.50 -19.46 -14.80
CA VAL A 175 -11.93 -18.32 -15.52
C VAL A 175 -12.77 -17.10 -15.23
N ASP A 176 -12.15 -16.08 -14.66
CA ASP A 176 -12.76 -14.79 -14.49
C ASP A 176 -11.94 -13.70 -15.18
N THR A 177 -12.61 -12.75 -15.84
CA THR A 177 -11.97 -11.70 -16.60
C THR A 177 -12.65 -10.37 -16.33
N GLU A 178 -11.84 -9.37 -16.04
CA GLU A 178 -12.28 -8.00 -15.87
C GLU A 178 -11.65 -7.10 -16.93
N VAL A 179 -12.48 -6.30 -17.59
CA VAL A 179 -12.01 -5.29 -18.55
C VAL A 179 -12.76 -4.01 -18.29
N SER A 180 -12.03 -2.95 -17.95
CA SER A 180 -12.58 -1.62 -17.75
C SER A 180 -11.86 -0.62 -18.64
N ILE A 181 -12.57 0.37 -19.14
CA ILE A 181 -12.04 1.50 -19.90
C ILE A 181 -12.67 2.79 -19.40
N GLY A 182 -11.91 3.87 -19.36
CA GLY A 182 -12.39 5.14 -18.80
C GLY A 182 -11.77 6.36 -19.48
N ASN A 183 -12.03 7.52 -18.90
CA ASN A 183 -11.40 8.77 -19.30
C ASN A 183 -9.90 8.74 -19.03
N TYR A 184 -9.15 9.67 -19.63
CA TYR A 184 -7.69 9.76 -19.51
C TYR A 184 -6.97 8.50 -19.98
N GLU A 185 -7.49 7.87 -21.04
CA GLU A 185 -6.99 6.58 -21.57
C GLU A 185 -6.92 5.49 -20.50
N ALA A 186 -7.75 5.59 -19.46
CA ALA A 186 -7.78 4.60 -18.40
C ALA A 186 -8.20 3.24 -18.95
N TYR A 187 -7.48 2.21 -18.58
CA TYR A 187 -7.85 0.83 -18.82
C TYR A 187 -7.43 -0.07 -17.66
N GLU A 188 -8.23 -1.08 -17.45
CA GLU A 188 -7.98 -2.15 -16.50
C GLU A 188 -8.20 -3.48 -17.18
N LEU A 189 -7.28 -4.41 -16.96
CA LEU A 189 -7.35 -5.79 -17.45
C LEU A 189 -7.09 -6.71 -16.27
N GLY A 190 -8.04 -7.56 -15.94
CA GLY A 190 -7.94 -8.59 -14.91
C GLY A 190 -8.16 -9.97 -15.53
N LEU A 191 -7.40 -10.96 -15.08
CA LEU A 191 -7.57 -12.36 -15.43
C LEU A 191 -7.29 -13.23 -14.19
N ILE A 192 -8.27 -14.05 -13.84
CA ILE A 192 -8.13 -15.09 -12.83
C ILE A 192 -8.32 -16.44 -13.52
N LEU A 193 -7.39 -17.35 -13.29
CA LEU A 193 -7.46 -18.72 -13.79
C LEU A 193 -7.30 -19.68 -12.61
N ASN A 194 -8.31 -20.47 -12.32
CA ASN A 194 -8.22 -21.58 -11.39
C ASN A 194 -8.12 -22.89 -12.19
N ILE A 195 -7.03 -23.61 -12.02
CA ILE A 195 -6.72 -24.82 -12.80
C ILE A 195 -6.45 -25.97 -11.83
N PRO A 196 -7.35 -26.94 -11.73
CA PRO A 196 -7.06 -28.21 -11.05
C PRO A 196 -6.07 -29.00 -11.92
N ILE A 197 -4.83 -29.18 -11.41
CA ILE A 197 -3.78 -29.90 -12.15
C ILE A 197 -4.05 -31.43 -12.06
N ASN A 198 -4.47 -31.89 -10.90
CA ASN A 198 -4.91 -33.25 -10.62
C ASN A 198 -5.70 -33.28 -9.30
N ASP A 199 -6.12 -34.47 -8.87
CA ASP A 199 -6.95 -34.65 -7.66
C ASP A 199 -6.32 -34.11 -6.36
N LYS A 200 -4.99 -33.90 -6.35
CA LYS A 200 -4.22 -33.46 -5.18
C LYS A 200 -3.60 -32.07 -5.33
N VAL A 201 -3.58 -31.52 -6.52
CA VAL A 201 -2.87 -30.26 -6.80
C VAL A 201 -3.80 -29.35 -7.58
N SER A 202 -4.09 -28.21 -7.01
CA SER A 202 -4.81 -27.11 -7.63
C SER A 202 -3.90 -25.87 -7.73
N SER A 203 -4.14 -25.06 -8.74
CA SER A 203 -3.41 -23.80 -8.94
C SER A 203 -4.36 -22.67 -9.30
N ARG A 204 -4.04 -21.44 -8.82
CA ARG A 204 -4.77 -20.23 -9.13
C ARG A 204 -3.80 -19.14 -9.56
N TRP A 205 -4.04 -18.56 -10.70
CA TRP A 205 -3.20 -17.59 -11.37
C TRP A 205 -3.96 -16.30 -11.55
N ASN A 206 -3.37 -15.21 -11.14
CA ASN A 206 -3.96 -13.89 -11.26
C ASN A 206 -3.01 -12.97 -12.02
N PHE A 207 -3.58 -12.20 -12.93
CA PHE A 207 -2.87 -11.15 -13.67
C PHE A 207 -3.75 -9.91 -13.68
N ARG A 208 -3.19 -8.77 -13.32
CA ARG A 208 -3.88 -7.49 -13.39
C ARG A 208 -2.96 -6.43 -13.98
N LYS A 209 -3.54 -5.58 -14.81
CA LYS A 209 -2.90 -4.38 -15.34
C LYS A 209 -3.89 -3.22 -15.20
N LEU A 210 -3.44 -2.15 -14.57
CA LEU A 210 -4.18 -0.92 -14.38
C LEU A 210 -3.32 0.25 -14.83
N ALA A 211 -3.82 1.09 -15.73
CA ALA A 211 -3.10 2.26 -16.20
C ALA A 211 -4.06 3.39 -16.58
N HIS A 212 -3.63 4.61 -16.39
CA HIS A 212 -4.26 5.81 -16.97
C HIS A 212 -3.20 6.90 -17.20
N GLN A 213 -3.48 7.82 -18.11
CA GLN A 213 -2.70 9.05 -18.26
C GLN A 213 -2.96 9.99 -17.07
N GLY A 214 -2.04 10.93 -16.86
CA GLY A 214 -2.22 11.99 -15.87
C GLY A 214 -3.49 12.80 -16.10
N TYR A 215 -4.05 13.33 -15.04
CA TYR A 215 -5.23 14.20 -15.08
C TYR A 215 -4.97 15.57 -14.44
N TYR A 216 -3.71 15.86 -14.12
CA TYR A 216 -3.27 17.19 -13.70
C TYR A 216 -2.50 17.86 -14.84
N ASP A 217 -2.93 19.04 -15.24
CA ASP A 217 -2.23 19.86 -16.21
C ASP A 217 -0.97 20.47 -15.57
N ASN A 218 0.21 20.06 -15.99
CA ASN A 218 1.45 20.64 -15.50
C ASN A 218 1.87 21.84 -16.37
N LEU A 219 1.81 23.03 -15.79
CA LEU A 219 2.09 24.28 -16.49
C LEU A 219 3.55 24.42 -16.90
N PHE A 220 4.47 23.78 -16.21
CA PHE A 220 5.91 23.90 -16.47
C PHE A 220 6.35 22.97 -17.60
N THR A 221 5.98 21.71 -17.52
CA THR A 221 6.41 20.69 -18.49
C THR A 221 5.50 20.63 -19.72
N GLU A 222 4.32 21.28 -19.67
CA GLU A 222 3.26 21.17 -20.68
C GLU A 222 2.83 19.69 -20.93
N GLN A 223 2.99 18.83 -19.90
CA GLN A 223 2.60 17.42 -19.92
C GLN A 223 1.67 17.13 -18.75
N ASP A 224 0.83 16.12 -18.89
CA ASP A 224 -0.04 15.69 -17.80
C ASP A 224 0.78 14.96 -16.72
N SER A 225 0.42 15.20 -15.45
CA SER A 225 0.96 14.54 -14.27
C SER A 225 -0.10 13.71 -13.54
N GLY A 226 0.36 12.77 -12.71
CA GLY A 226 -0.52 11.86 -11.98
C GLY A 226 -0.91 10.64 -12.81
N GLN A 227 -0.03 10.18 -13.70
CA GLN A 227 -0.24 8.92 -14.43
C GLN A 227 -0.15 7.73 -13.49
N LEU A 228 -0.89 6.67 -13.81
CA LEU A 228 -0.85 5.39 -13.12
C LEU A 228 -0.42 4.30 -14.10
N ASP A 229 0.52 3.45 -13.69
CA ASP A 229 0.96 2.27 -14.43
C ASP A 229 1.35 1.16 -13.46
N ILE A 230 0.38 0.31 -13.12
CA ILE A 230 0.53 -0.78 -12.17
C ILE A 230 0.30 -2.10 -12.88
N ALA A 231 1.10 -3.12 -12.56
CA ALA A 231 0.76 -4.50 -12.86
C ALA A 231 1.07 -5.43 -11.71
N ALA A 232 0.24 -6.45 -11.57
CA ALA A 232 0.36 -7.52 -10.60
C ALA A 232 0.25 -8.88 -11.27
N ALA A 233 1.03 -9.84 -10.79
CA ALA A 233 0.93 -11.24 -11.16
C ALA A 233 1.07 -12.10 -9.91
N SER A 234 0.22 -13.12 -9.76
CA SER A 234 0.23 -14.05 -8.63
C SER A 234 0.09 -15.48 -9.12
N ALA A 235 0.82 -16.38 -8.50
CA ALA A 235 0.64 -17.82 -8.66
C ALA A 235 0.49 -18.47 -7.27
N ARG A 236 -0.57 -19.21 -7.08
CA ARG A 236 -0.89 -19.93 -5.84
C ARG A 236 -1.10 -21.40 -6.14
N PHE A 237 -0.56 -22.27 -5.30
CA PHE A 237 -0.69 -23.71 -5.42
C PHE A 237 -1.17 -24.29 -4.09
N LEU A 238 -2.18 -25.14 -4.16
CA LEU A 238 -2.67 -25.92 -3.05
C LEU A 238 -2.38 -27.39 -3.34
N ILE A 239 -1.64 -28.04 -2.44
CA ILE A 239 -1.18 -29.43 -2.62
C ILE A 239 -1.62 -30.24 -1.43
N GLU A 240 -2.53 -31.18 -1.63
CA GLU A 240 -2.94 -32.21 -0.67
C GLU A 240 -1.89 -33.33 -0.70
N ALA A 241 -0.75 -33.11 -0.01
CA ALA A 241 0.39 -34.03 -0.08
C ALA A 241 0.05 -35.42 0.47
N THR A 242 -0.69 -35.45 1.57
CA THR A 242 -1.29 -36.68 2.16
C THR A 242 -2.72 -36.37 2.64
N GLU A 243 -3.41 -37.34 3.19
CA GLU A 243 -4.74 -37.14 3.79
C GLU A 243 -4.71 -36.16 4.99
N ASN A 244 -3.53 -35.99 5.62
CA ASN A 244 -3.34 -35.17 6.82
C ASN A 244 -2.36 -34.00 6.59
N THR A 245 -1.91 -33.75 5.35
CA THR A 245 -0.91 -32.72 5.09
C THR A 245 -1.27 -31.91 3.87
N GLU A 246 -1.44 -30.61 4.08
CA GLU A 246 -1.66 -29.60 3.05
C GLU A 246 -0.44 -28.70 2.92
N ILE A 247 -0.09 -28.33 1.70
CA ILE A 247 0.97 -27.37 1.41
C ILE A 247 0.36 -26.26 0.55
N TYR A 248 0.46 -25.03 1.03
CA TYR A 248 0.04 -23.84 0.31
C TYR A 248 1.24 -23.00 -0.08
N ILE A 249 1.38 -22.71 -1.36
CA ILE A 249 2.49 -21.93 -1.92
C ILE A 249 1.93 -20.69 -2.59
N VAL A 250 2.52 -19.54 -2.30
CA VAL A 250 2.16 -18.25 -2.90
C VAL A 250 3.41 -17.62 -3.47
N THR A 251 3.29 -17.04 -4.66
CA THR A 251 4.31 -16.18 -5.28
C THR A 251 3.62 -15.01 -5.94
N ASP A 252 4.07 -13.80 -5.62
CA ASP A 252 3.54 -12.57 -6.20
C ASP A 252 4.68 -11.70 -6.74
N TYR A 253 4.38 -11.04 -7.84
CA TYR A 253 5.16 -9.95 -8.40
C TYR A 253 4.23 -8.76 -8.64
N TYR A 254 4.69 -7.58 -8.26
CA TYR A 254 3.98 -6.34 -8.44
C TYR A 254 4.97 -5.26 -8.88
N TYR A 255 4.56 -4.40 -9.79
CA TYR A 255 5.29 -3.18 -10.08
C TYR A 255 4.36 -1.96 -10.15
N ASP A 256 4.93 -0.80 -9.82
CA ASP A 256 4.34 0.51 -9.99
C ASP A 256 5.34 1.41 -10.72
N ARG A 257 4.92 1.94 -11.87
CA ARG A 257 5.72 2.81 -12.76
C ARG A 257 5.00 4.14 -13.00
N GLY A 258 4.03 4.45 -12.17
CA GLY A 258 3.27 5.68 -12.24
C GLY A 258 4.00 6.89 -11.68
N ASP A 259 3.27 7.98 -11.56
CA ASP A 259 3.73 9.17 -10.87
C ASP A 259 3.44 9.04 -9.38
N THR A 260 4.17 9.79 -8.56
CA THR A 260 3.78 10.02 -7.17
C THR A 260 2.55 10.93 -7.11
N ALA A 261 2.00 11.13 -5.91
CA ALA A 261 0.90 12.08 -5.77
C ALA A 261 1.40 13.50 -6.03
N PRO A 262 0.92 14.17 -7.08
CA PRO A 262 1.38 15.50 -7.39
C PRO A 262 0.97 16.49 -6.31
N VAL A 263 1.88 17.40 -5.98
CA VAL A 263 1.67 18.48 -5.03
C VAL A 263 1.24 19.74 -5.77
N SER A 264 0.17 20.38 -5.32
CA SER A 264 -0.31 21.62 -5.89
C SER A 264 -0.23 22.77 -4.88
N TYR A 265 0.14 23.94 -5.35
CA TYR A 265 0.18 25.13 -4.52
C TYR A 265 -1.23 25.63 -4.21
N SER A 266 -1.60 25.62 -2.94
CA SER A 266 -2.94 26.00 -2.47
C SER A 266 -3.10 27.51 -2.20
N GLY A 267 -2.12 28.30 -2.57
CA GLY A 267 -2.09 29.74 -2.30
C GLY A 267 -1.38 30.09 -1.00
N ASN A 268 -0.96 31.34 -0.89
CA ASN A 268 -0.38 31.84 0.35
C ASN A 268 -1.51 32.20 1.34
N PRO A 269 -1.76 31.41 2.40
CA PRO A 269 -2.84 31.67 3.35
C PRO A 269 -2.65 32.99 4.12
N PHE A 270 -1.48 33.59 4.03
CA PHE A 270 -1.13 34.83 4.74
C PHE A 270 -1.22 36.07 3.86
N GLY A 271 -1.54 35.91 2.55
CA GLY A 271 -1.68 37.02 1.59
C GLY A 271 -0.36 37.54 1.04
N ALA A 272 -0.45 38.38 -0.01
CA ALA A 272 0.71 38.99 -0.61
C ALA A 272 1.51 39.83 0.39
N GLY A 273 2.81 39.59 0.47
CA GLY A 273 3.72 40.31 1.36
C GLY A 273 3.88 39.72 2.77
N CYS A 274 3.33 38.51 2.99
CA CYS A 274 3.54 37.78 4.23
C CYS A 274 4.59 36.69 4.03
N VAL A 275 5.75 36.85 4.59
CA VAL A 275 6.77 35.81 4.71
C VAL A 275 6.40 34.96 5.94
N PRO A 276 6.14 33.64 5.81
CA PRO A 276 6.00 32.79 6.98
C PRO A 276 7.19 32.97 7.91
N ASN A 277 6.95 32.94 9.21
CA ASN A 277 7.95 33.24 10.24
C ASN A 277 9.08 32.20 10.32
N PHE A 278 9.61 31.78 9.17
CA PHE A 278 10.74 30.87 9.03
C PHE A 278 12.01 31.42 9.71
N GLY A 279 12.10 32.73 9.78
CA GLY A 279 13.20 33.42 10.46
C GLY A 279 13.05 33.49 11.99
N ALA A 280 11.85 33.29 12.58
CA ALA A 280 11.67 33.36 14.03
C ALA A 280 12.36 32.21 14.76
N GLY A 281 12.36 31.00 14.17
CA GLY A 281 13.12 29.86 14.68
C GLY A 281 14.63 30.02 14.61
N LEU A 282 15.11 30.95 13.79
CA LEU A 282 16.54 31.30 13.61
C LEU A 282 16.93 32.58 14.32
N GLY A 283 16.03 33.24 15.07
CA GLY A 283 16.30 34.50 15.79
C GLY A 283 16.48 35.72 14.86
N LEU A 284 16.10 35.65 13.60
CA LEU A 284 16.29 36.70 12.61
C LEU A 284 15.18 37.76 12.61
N VAL A 285 14.02 37.45 13.22
CA VAL A 285 12.91 38.40 13.42
C VAL A 285 12.30 38.18 14.80
N GLY A 286 11.96 39.25 15.50
CA GLY A 286 11.38 39.17 16.83
C GLY A 286 10.10 38.33 16.83
N ALA A 287 9.98 37.47 17.82
CA ALA A 287 8.84 36.55 18.01
C ALA A 287 7.58 37.38 18.40
N ALA A 288 6.98 38.05 17.45
CA ALA A 288 5.68 38.70 17.65
C ALA A 288 4.69 38.16 16.63
N ASP A 289 3.73 37.42 17.16
CA ASP A 289 2.39 37.15 16.66
C ASP A 289 2.21 36.31 15.39
N ASN A 290 1.77 35.07 15.62
CA ASN A 290 0.99 34.22 14.70
C ASN A 290 1.51 34.05 13.25
N GLY A 291 2.82 33.94 13.07
CA GLY A 291 3.42 33.45 11.83
C GLY A 291 3.51 34.48 10.69
N CYS A 292 3.04 35.68 10.86
CA CYS A 292 3.17 36.75 9.89
C CYS A 292 3.53 38.08 10.56
N THR A 293 4.53 38.78 10.04
CA THR A 293 4.82 40.19 10.47
C THR A 293 4.21 41.13 9.42
N PRO A 294 3.04 41.76 9.70
CA PRO A 294 2.52 42.81 8.82
C PRO A 294 3.47 44.01 8.81
N GLY A 295 3.91 44.40 7.64
CA GLY A 295 4.68 45.65 7.47
C GLY A 295 6.17 45.50 7.19
N LEU A 296 6.77 44.33 7.22
CA LEU A 296 7.99 44.08 6.49
C LEU A 296 7.54 43.82 5.06
N GLY A 297 7.69 44.84 4.20
CA GLY A 297 7.55 44.67 2.77
C GLY A 297 8.36 43.48 2.32
N ALA A 298 7.97 42.85 1.23
CA ALA A 298 8.59 41.66 0.70
C ALA A 298 10.11 41.68 0.94
N VAL A 299 10.57 40.81 1.86
CA VAL A 299 12.01 40.66 2.11
C VAL A 299 12.57 40.11 0.82
N THR A 300 13.34 40.88 0.09
CA THR A 300 13.91 40.44 -1.17
C THR A 300 14.91 39.31 -0.89
N ALA A 301 15.08 38.41 -1.83
CA ALA A 301 16.11 37.37 -1.76
C ALA A 301 17.52 37.94 -1.45
N THR A 302 17.76 39.16 -1.91
CA THR A 302 19.01 39.92 -1.62
C THR A 302 19.12 40.26 -0.13
N GLU A 303 18.03 40.66 0.52
CA GLU A 303 18.03 40.95 1.97
C GLU A 303 18.18 39.69 2.82
N LEU A 304 17.57 38.60 2.42
CA LEU A 304 17.74 37.27 3.05
C LEU A 304 19.19 36.77 2.89
N SER A 305 19.77 36.91 1.70
CA SER A 305 21.14 36.49 1.43
C SER A 305 22.16 37.35 2.20
N THR A 306 21.87 38.63 2.34
CA THR A 306 22.71 39.57 3.10
C THR A 306 22.65 39.28 4.60
N ALA A 307 21.46 38.99 5.13
CA ALA A 307 21.28 38.60 6.53
C ALA A 307 21.95 37.26 6.83
N GLY A 308 21.83 36.27 5.93
CA GLY A 308 22.49 34.97 6.03
C GLY A 308 24.01 35.06 6.03
N ALA A 309 24.57 35.89 5.15
CA ALA A 309 26.01 36.15 5.09
C ALA A 309 26.52 36.84 6.38
N ALA A 310 25.75 37.76 6.96
CA ALA A 310 26.10 38.47 8.18
C ALA A 310 26.19 37.57 9.42
N ILE A 311 25.49 36.43 9.43
CA ILE A 311 25.50 35.46 10.53
C ILE A 311 26.32 34.19 10.22
N GLY A 312 27.04 34.16 9.09
CA GLY A 312 27.95 33.08 8.73
C GLY A 312 27.29 31.80 8.28
N ILE A 313 25.99 31.83 7.94
CA ILE A 313 25.24 30.68 7.39
C ILE A 313 25.32 30.76 5.87
N THR A 314 26.31 30.15 5.29
CA THR A 314 26.54 30.08 3.83
C THR A 314 25.45 29.35 3.03
N PRO A 315 24.60 28.44 3.60
CA PRO A 315 23.48 27.86 2.84
C PRO A 315 22.37 28.85 2.48
N PHE A 316 22.30 30.02 3.11
CA PHE A 316 21.29 31.04 2.79
C PHE A 316 21.45 31.66 1.39
N ALA A 317 22.60 31.52 0.75
CA ALA A 317 22.76 31.89 -0.66
C ALA A 317 21.91 30.99 -1.60
N ALA A 318 21.52 29.81 -1.16
CA ALA A 318 20.64 28.92 -1.90
C ALA A 318 19.16 29.39 -1.90
N PHE A 319 18.78 30.27 -0.97
CA PHE A 319 17.44 30.87 -0.93
C PHE A 319 17.24 32.05 -1.89
N ALA A 320 18.29 32.49 -2.58
CA ALA A 320 18.19 33.54 -3.61
C ALA A 320 17.27 33.15 -4.78
N GLY A 321 16.84 31.92 -4.83
CA GLY A 321 15.98 31.40 -5.84
C GLY A 321 14.53 31.13 -5.42
N LEU A 322 14.15 31.48 -4.22
CA LEU A 322 12.76 31.30 -3.75
C LEU A 322 11.84 32.50 -4.14
N GLU A 323 12.32 33.47 -4.93
CA GLU A 323 11.45 34.57 -5.38
C GLU A 323 10.17 34.08 -6.09
N PRO A 324 10.18 33.07 -6.97
CA PRO A 324 8.97 32.54 -7.55
C PRO A 324 8.01 31.93 -6.52
N PHE A 325 8.54 31.26 -5.49
CA PHE A 325 7.76 30.68 -4.40
C PHE A 325 7.00 31.75 -3.60
N PHE A 326 7.67 32.87 -3.30
CA PHE A 326 7.05 33.96 -2.56
C PHE A 326 6.19 34.89 -3.43
N SER A 327 6.36 34.86 -4.74
CA SER A 327 5.56 35.68 -5.68
C SER A 327 4.22 35.05 -6.04
N GLN A 328 4.08 33.75 -5.89
CA GLN A 328 2.82 33.06 -6.17
C GLN A 328 1.83 33.28 -5.02
N THR A 329 0.87 34.17 -5.21
CA THR A 329 -0.10 34.60 -4.19
C THR A 329 -1.45 33.90 -4.35
N GLU A 330 -1.72 33.33 -5.51
CA GLU A 330 -3.00 32.71 -5.84
C GLU A 330 -2.85 31.18 -5.86
N ALA A 331 -3.87 30.51 -5.33
CA ALA A 331 -3.97 29.05 -5.45
C ALA A 331 -4.13 28.65 -6.92
N LEU A 332 -3.48 27.57 -7.32
CA LEU A 332 -3.77 26.95 -8.62
C LEU A 332 -5.15 26.26 -8.59
N PRO A 333 -5.83 26.16 -9.73
CA PRO A 333 -7.02 25.32 -9.83
C PRO A 333 -6.72 23.88 -9.37
N PRO A 334 -7.71 23.14 -8.85
CA PRO A 334 -7.48 21.82 -8.26
C PRO A 334 -6.84 20.77 -9.17
N HIS A 335 -6.94 20.96 -10.49
CA HIS A 335 -6.38 20.04 -11.51
C HIS A 335 -5.14 20.60 -12.20
N VAL A 336 -4.54 21.65 -11.64
CA VAL A 336 -3.37 22.31 -12.22
C VAL A 336 -2.21 22.21 -11.24
N VAL A 337 -1.04 21.78 -11.72
CA VAL A 337 0.22 21.75 -10.99
C VAL A 337 1.29 22.54 -11.75
N ASN A 338 2.40 22.82 -11.08
CA ASN A 338 3.50 23.58 -11.68
C ASN A 338 4.84 22.99 -11.20
N LEU A 339 5.05 21.74 -11.61
CA LEU A 339 6.18 20.91 -11.16
C LEU A 339 7.29 20.96 -12.20
N ASP A 340 8.51 21.30 -11.79
CA ASP A 340 9.67 21.36 -12.68
C ASP A 340 10.46 20.03 -12.72
N ASN A 341 10.16 19.11 -11.83
CA ASN A 341 10.64 17.75 -11.84
C ASN A 341 9.50 16.78 -12.17
N PRO A 342 9.76 15.73 -12.94
CA PRO A 342 8.78 14.68 -13.11
C PRO A 342 8.53 13.99 -11.76
N GLU A 343 7.26 13.89 -11.39
CA GLU A 343 6.83 12.99 -10.34
C GLU A 343 7.02 11.56 -10.85
N GLN A 344 7.70 10.70 -10.10
CA GLN A 344 7.95 9.32 -10.52
C GLN A 344 7.97 8.37 -9.35
N SER A 345 7.22 7.28 -9.49
CA SER A 345 7.34 6.07 -8.69
C SER A 345 7.88 4.95 -9.58
N ASP A 346 8.87 4.21 -9.09
CA ASP A 346 9.45 3.06 -9.76
C ASP A 346 9.67 1.98 -8.71
N MET A 347 8.66 1.15 -8.48
CA MET A 347 8.67 0.12 -7.47
C MET A 347 8.57 -1.27 -8.11
N ASP A 348 9.45 -2.16 -7.69
CA ASP A 348 9.35 -3.60 -7.88
C ASP A 348 9.20 -4.29 -6.54
N PHE A 349 8.23 -5.18 -6.47
CA PHE A 349 7.91 -5.95 -5.28
C PHE A 349 7.76 -7.42 -5.64
N ILE A 350 8.50 -8.28 -4.98
CA ILE A 350 8.37 -9.73 -5.09
C ILE A 350 8.22 -10.35 -3.71
N ARG A 351 7.32 -11.29 -3.58
CA ARG A 351 7.19 -12.08 -2.38
C ARG A 351 6.88 -13.54 -2.70
N GLY A 352 7.25 -14.41 -1.77
CA GLY A 352 6.89 -15.81 -1.81
C GLY A 352 6.67 -16.36 -0.42
N SER A 353 5.73 -17.29 -0.27
CA SER A 353 5.50 -18.01 0.96
C SER A 353 5.18 -19.48 0.72
N ILE A 354 5.52 -20.29 1.70
CA ILE A 354 5.16 -21.71 1.78
C ILE A 354 4.61 -21.94 3.17
N GLU A 355 3.38 -22.44 3.25
CA GLU A 355 2.76 -22.92 4.48
C GLU A 355 2.51 -24.41 4.36
N ILE A 356 2.91 -25.16 5.37
CA ILE A 356 2.65 -26.61 5.50
C ILE A 356 1.85 -26.79 6.77
N VAL A 357 0.65 -27.36 6.63
CA VAL A 357 -0.22 -27.74 7.75
C VAL A 357 -0.32 -29.25 7.76
N SER A 358 -0.10 -29.86 8.92
CA SER A 358 -0.14 -31.33 9.04
C SER A 358 -0.75 -31.75 10.37
N ASP A 359 -1.78 -32.58 10.32
CA ASP A 359 -2.31 -33.27 11.50
C ASP A 359 -1.37 -34.39 11.90
N THR A 360 -0.91 -34.33 13.14
CA THR A 360 0.07 -35.27 13.71
C THR A 360 -0.40 -35.80 15.05
N LEU A 361 0.34 -36.76 15.60
CA LEU A 361 0.06 -37.31 16.95
C LEU A 361 0.20 -36.27 18.07
N ILE A 362 0.91 -35.18 17.85
CA ILE A 362 1.12 -34.11 18.84
C ILE A 362 0.21 -32.90 18.62
N GLY A 363 -0.74 -33.02 17.69
CA GLY A 363 -1.65 -31.96 17.26
C GLY A 363 -1.34 -31.47 15.83
N GLU A 364 -2.03 -30.43 15.41
CA GLU A 364 -1.78 -29.74 14.15
C GLU A 364 -0.46 -29.00 14.19
N VAL A 365 0.43 -29.33 13.27
CA VAL A 365 1.73 -28.66 13.09
C VAL A 365 1.65 -27.77 11.88
N THR A 366 1.93 -26.48 12.06
CA THR A 366 2.06 -25.51 10.97
C THR A 366 3.51 -25.04 10.86
N ILE A 367 4.03 -25.06 9.63
CA ILE A 367 5.33 -24.48 9.28
C ILE A 367 5.09 -23.46 8.17
N ALA A 368 5.30 -22.18 8.49
CA ALA A 368 5.14 -21.09 7.52
C ALA A 368 6.49 -20.39 7.31
N THR A 369 6.92 -20.30 6.07
CA THR A 369 8.15 -19.61 5.66
C THR A 369 7.82 -18.59 4.61
N SER A 370 8.36 -17.37 4.74
CA SER A 370 8.13 -16.32 3.76
C SER A 370 9.37 -15.49 3.46
N TYR A 371 9.41 -14.96 2.26
CA TYR A 371 10.41 -14.02 1.79
C TYR A 371 9.75 -12.89 1.01
N LEU A 372 10.27 -11.67 1.20
CA LEU A 372 9.84 -10.48 0.50
C LEU A 372 11.06 -9.65 0.15
N GLN A 373 11.07 -9.10 -1.06
CA GLN A 373 12.01 -8.08 -1.50
C GLN A 373 11.24 -6.95 -2.19
N LEU A 374 11.69 -5.74 -1.93
CA LEU A 374 11.13 -4.53 -2.49
C LEU A 374 12.26 -3.58 -2.86
N ASP A 375 12.22 -3.07 -4.07
CA ASP A 375 13.03 -1.97 -4.57
C ASP A 375 12.08 -0.83 -4.94
N ASP A 376 12.29 0.36 -4.37
CA ASP A 376 11.40 1.50 -4.57
C ASP A 376 12.24 2.77 -4.78
N ASN A 377 12.07 3.38 -5.94
CA ASN A 377 12.70 4.62 -6.33
C ASN A 377 11.62 5.68 -6.54
N VAL A 378 11.67 6.73 -5.75
CA VAL A 378 10.69 7.82 -5.78
C VAL A 378 11.40 9.12 -6.07
N LEU A 379 10.90 9.86 -7.04
CA LEU A 379 11.27 11.24 -7.31
C LEU A 379 10.05 12.12 -7.10
N GLN A 380 10.21 13.19 -6.32
CA GLN A 380 9.08 14.05 -5.95
C GLN A 380 9.51 15.52 -5.80
N ASP A 381 8.68 16.40 -6.30
CA ASP A 381 8.74 17.83 -6.13
C ASP A 381 7.77 18.25 -5.01
N PHE A 382 8.31 18.70 -3.88
CA PHE A 382 7.50 19.12 -2.73
C PHE A 382 7.22 20.62 -2.68
N ASP A 383 7.88 21.44 -3.50
CA ASP A 383 7.66 22.87 -3.44
C ASP A 383 6.55 23.36 -4.39
N ALA A 384 6.14 22.51 -5.31
CA ALA A 384 5.06 22.77 -6.26
C ALA A 384 5.28 24.06 -7.08
N THR A 385 6.54 24.43 -7.32
CA THR A 385 6.93 25.63 -8.06
C THR A 385 7.95 25.30 -9.14
N PRO A 386 7.93 26.01 -10.28
CA PRO A 386 8.96 25.83 -11.27
C PRO A 386 10.30 26.30 -10.70
N GLY A 387 11.28 25.40 -10.67
CA GLY A 387 12.61 25.70 -10.20
C GLY A 387 13.28 26.83 -10.97
N ILE A 388 14.33 27.37 -10.36
CA ILE A 388 15.08 28.44 -10.96
C ILE A 388 15.81 27.93 -12.19
N ALA A 389 15.71 28.68 -13.27
CA ALA A 389 16.37 28.42 -14.53
C ALA A 389 17.88 28.16 -14.30
N GLY A 390 18.29 26.91 -14.38
CA GLY A 390 19.69 26.46 -14.20
C GLY A 390 19.84 25.02 -13.74
N GLY A 391 18.80 24.41 -13.22
CA GLY A 391 18.83 23.04 -12.68
C GLY A 391 18.26 21.94 -13.58
N GLN A 392 17.97 22.23 -14.82
CA GLN A 392 17.37 21.24 -15.72
C GLN A 392 18.25 20.00 -15.88
N GLY A 393 17.73 18.86 -15.47
CA GLY A 393 18.10 17.55 -15.99
C GLY A 393 19.25 16.83 -15.32
N ASN A 394 19.74 17.26 -14.16
CA ASN A 394 20.72 16.47 -13.43
C ASN A 394 20.10 15.95 -12.12
N PRO A 395 19.76 14.66 -12.00
CA PRO A 395 19.30 14.08 -10.74
C PRO A 395 20.32 14.19 -9.59
N ALA A 396 21.58 14.56 -9.89
CA ALA A 396 22.60 14.85 -8.89
C ALA A 396 22.61 16.31 -8.45
N THR A 397 21.93 17.21 -9.18
CA THR A 397 21.68 18.60 -8.80
C THR A 397 20.18 18.81 -8.80
N LEU A 398 19.49 18.28 -7.79
CA LEU A 398 18.08 18.57 -7.55
C LEU A 398 17.90 20.09 -7.53
N GLY A 399 17.25 20.62 -8.57
CA GLY A 399 17.31 22.05 -8.92
C GLY A 399 16.54 22.95 -7.99
N GLY A 400 15.76 22.42 -7.05
CA GLY A 400 15.01 23.15 -6.06
C GLY A 400 15.32 22.73 -4.63
N PRO A 401 15.06 23.57 -3.64
CA PRO A 401 15.37 23.27 -2.24
C PRO A 401 14.53 22.16 -1.65
N LEU A 402 13.41 21.79 -2.25
CA LEU A 402 12.48 20.78 -1.73
C LEU A 402 12.25 19.57 -2.65
N HIS A 403 13.06 19.43 -3.69
CA HIS A 403 13.05 18.18 -4.47
C HIS A 403 13.64 17.04 -3.66
N THR A 404 12.99 15.91 -3.70
CA THR A 404 13.48 14.70 -3.03
C THR A 404 13.54 13.52 -3.99
N ALA A 405 14.63 12.77 -3.91
CA ALA A 405 14.72 11.44 -4.48
C ALA A 405 14.99 10.46 -3.34
N ARG A 406 14.24 9.37 -3.32
CA ARG A 406 14.38 8.31 -2.32
C ARG A 406 14.53 6.96 -3.02
N ASN A 407 15.63 6.27 -2.73
CA ASN A 407 15.88 4.92 -3.21
C ASN A 407 15.89 3.99 -2.00
N GLN A 408 14.94 3.08 -1.95
CA GLN A 408 14.80 2.09 -0.90
C GLN A 408 15.04 0.69 -1.44
N HIS A 409 15.85 -0.05 -0.75
CA HIS A 409 15.93 -1.50 -0.88
C HIS A 409 15.50 -2.13 0.45
N PHE A 410 14.52 -3.02 0.40
CA PHE A 410 14.02 -3.74 1.57
C PHE A 410 13.97 -5.22 1.28
N SER A 411 14.44 -6.03 2.22
CA SER A 411 14.27 -7.49 2.17
C SER A 411 13.86 -8.03 3.54
N GLN A 412 13.05 -9.07 3.52
CA GLN A 412 12.49 -9.68 4.71
C GLN A 412 12.45 -11.18 4.57
N PHE A 413 12.80 -11.88 5.64
CA PHE A 413 12.58 -13.31 5.79
C PHE A 413 11.86 -13.56 7.11
N SER A 414 10.87 -14.45 7.08
CA SER A 414 10.22 -14.93 8.32
C SER A 414 9.98 -16.41 8.27
N GLN A 415 10.02 -17.04 9.45
CA GLN A 415 9.65 -18.43 9.65
C GLN A 415 8.88 -18.59 10.96
N GLU A 416 7.77 -19.30 10.90
CA GLU A 416 6.99 -19.70 12.05
C GLU A 416 6.87 -21.23 12.08
N ILE A 417 7.02 -21.81 13.25
CA ILE A 417 6.69 -23.20 13.52
C ILE A 417 5.78 -23.18 14.74
N ARG A 418 4.56 -23.68 14.58
CA ARG A 418 3.59 -23.77 15.67
C ARG A 418 2.97 -25.16 15.76
N VAL A 419 2.56 -25.52 16.95
CA VAL A 419 1.80 -26.73 17.25
C VAL A 419 0.55 -26.33 18.03
N SER A 420 -0.62 -26.70 17.52
CA SER A 420 -1.90 -26.52 18.18
C SER A 420 -2.47 -27.89 18.55
N ASN A 421 -2.83 -28.07 19.80
CA ASN A 421 -3.33 -29.36 20.29
C ASN A 421 -4.47 -29.16 21.28
N ASP A 422 -5.54 -29.90 21.09
CA ASP A 422 -6.63 -30.06 22.05
C ASP A 422 -6.18 -31.04 23.14
N ILE A 423 -5.66 -30.49 24.26
CA ILE A 423 -5.21 -31.28 25.41
C ILE A 423 -6.39 -32.01 26.07
N THR A 424 -7.56 -31.34 26.07
CA THR A 424 -8.84 -31.90 26.48
C THR A 424 -9.93 -31.23 25.66
N ASP A 425 -11.19 -31.75 25.71
CA ASP A 425 -12.34 -31.15 25.06
C ASP A 425 -12.57 -29.67 25.41
N LYS A 426 -11.98 -29.17 26.49
CA LYS A 426 -12.09 -27.79 26.99
C LYS A 426 -10.81 -26.99 26.95
N LEU A 427 -9.68 -27.63 26.65
CA LEU A 427 -8.36 -26.99 26.75
C LEU A 427 -7.59 -27.16 25.45
N ASN A 428 -7.46 -26.07 24.70
CA ASN A 428 -6.56 -25.98 23.54
C ASN A 428 -5.27 -25.24 23.95
N LEU A 429 -4.15 -25.76 23.49
CA LEU A 429 -2.83 -25.18 23.68
C LEU A 429 -2.16 -25.00 22.31
N THR A 430 -1.88 -23.76 21.92
CA THR A 430 -1.04 -23.43 20.77
C THR A 430 0.29 -22.89 21.25
N THR A 431 1.39 -23.47 20.79
CA THR A 431 2.75 -23.02 21.09
C THR A 431 3.55 -22.89 19.82
N GLY A 432 4.51 -21.95 19.79
CA GLY A 432 5.31 -21.79 18.59
C GLY A 432 6.57 -20.97 18.79
N ILE A 433 7.37 -20.99 17.73
CA ILE A 433 8.59 -20.19 17.58
C ILE A 433 8.45 -19.37 16.30
N PHE A 434 8.79 -18.10 16.39
CA PHE A 434 8.83 -17.18 15.27
C PHE A 434 10.22 -16.60 15.09
N LEU A 435 10.73 -16.68 13.87
CA LEU A 435 12.01 -16.11 13.46
C LEU A 435 11.75 -15.00 12.44
N TRP A 436 12.46 -13.89 12.60
CA TRP A 436 12.35 -12.73 11.72
C TRP A 436 13.71 -12.14 11.42
N LYS A 437 13.91 -11.79 10.18
CA LYS A 437 15.05 -11.00 9.73
C LYS A 437 14.60 -10.03 8.66
N ASP A 438 14.91 -8.74 8.82
CA ASP A 438 14.75 -7.73 7.79
C ASP A 438 16.00 -6.88 7.63
N SER A 439 16.19 -6.35 6.43
CA SER A 439 17.22 -5.38 6.10
C SER A 439 16.59 -4.27 5.25
N ILE A 440 16.81 -3.04 5.64
CA ILE A 440 16.43 -1.85 4.88
C ILE A 440 17.64 -0.99 4.62
N MET A 441 17.78 -0.53 3.39
CA MET A 441 18.70 0.52 2.99
C MET A 441 17.91 1.63 2.32
N LEU A 442 18.06 2.85 2.81
CA LEU A 442 17.43 4.04 2.26
C LEU A 442 18.52 5.05 1.91
N GLN A 443 18.55 5.48 0.66
CA GLN A 443 19.30 6.64 0.23
C GLN A 443 18.32 7.74 -0.12
N GLN A 444 18.48 8.88 0.53
CA GLN A 444 17.63 10.04 0.33
C GLN A 444 18.46 11.23 -0.10
N HIS A 445 18.00 11.92 -1.14
CA HIS A 445 18.52 13.19 -1.62
C HIS A 445 17.46 14.24 -1.35
N SER A 446 17.81 15.30 -0.65
CA SER A 446 16.90 16.41 -0.36
C SER A 446 17.70 17.70 -0.18
N GLY A 447 17.32 18.76 -0.89
CA GLY A 447 17.98 20.07 -0.76
C GLY A 447 19.50 20.05 -0.99
N GLY A 448 20.01 19.20 -1.90
CA GLY A 448 21.44 19.04 -2.17
C GLY A 448 22.21 18.20 -1.14
N VAL A 449 21.52 17.62 -0.15
CA VAL A 449 22.10 16.72 0.84
C VAL A 449 21.77 15.29 0.48
N VAL A 450 22.78 14.41 0.51
CA VAL A 450 22.61 12.95 0.37
C VAL A 450 22.74 12.32 1.74
N GLN A 451 21.70 11.63 2.16
CA GLN A 451 21.70 10.85 3.39
C GLN A 451 21.49 9.37 3.04
N THR A 452 22.32 8.52 3.60
CA THR A 452 22.13 7.06 3.52
C THR A 452 21.93 6.52 4.92
N SER A 453 20.86 5.78 5.11
CA SER A 453 20.55 5.09 6.35
C SER A 453 20.29 3.62 6.06
N GLY A 454 20.67 2.75 6.98
CA GLY A 454 20.41 1.32 6.89
C GLY A 454 20.08 0.76 8.26
N GLN A 455 19.25 -0.27 8.27
CA GLN A 455 18.87 -0.97 9.50
C GLN A 455 18.71 -2.46 9.19
N ASP A 456 19.33 -3.28 10.01
CA ASP A 456 19.10 -4.71 10.05
C ASP A 456 18.38 -5.06 11.35
N THR A 457 17.34 -5.89 11.26
CA THR A 457 16.57 -6.35 12.41
C THR A 457 16.56 -7.86 12.43
N GLU A 458 16.88 -8.45 13.56
CA GLU A 458 16.71 -9.89 13.81
C GLU A 458 15.86 -10.08 15.08
N SER A 459 14.91 -10.98 15.02
CA SER A 459 14.02 -11.28 16.15
C SER A 459 13.74 -12.77 16.23
N VAL A 460 13.74 -13.26 17.45
CA VAL A 460 13.30 -14.62 17.80
C VAL A 460 12.27 -14.49 18.91
N ALA A 461 11.08 -15.07 18.70
CA ALA A 461 10.04 -15.09 19.70
C ALA A 461 9.55 -16.51 19.94
N ILE A 462 9.25 -16.82 21.21
CA ILE A 462 8.53 -18.03 21.60
C ILE A 462 7.20 -17.56 22.16
N PHE A 463 6.12 -18.19 21.75
CA PHE A 463 4.79 -17.85 22.19
C PHE A 463 3.98 -19.06 22.61
N ALA A 464 2.99 -18.82 23.47
CA ALA A 464 1.98 -19.81 23.83
C ALA A 464 0.62 -19.12 23.97
N LEU A 465 -0.41 -19.77 23.47
CA LEU A 465 -1.81 -19.37 23.61
C LEU A 465 -2.56 -20.53 24.25
N VAL A 466 -3.28 -20.24 25.33
CA VAL A 466 -4.14 -21.20 26.03
C VAL A 466 -5.58 -20.76 25.88
N LYS A 467 -6.42 -21.61 25.31
CA LYS A 467 -7.87 -21.45 25.30
C LYS A 467 -8.48 -22.46 26.23
N TYR A 468 -9.32 -22.00 27.16
CA TYR A 468 -10.02 -22.85 28.11
C TYR A 468 -11.52 -22.46 28.17
N ASP A 469 -12.36 -23.39 27.81
CA ASP A 469 -13.81 -23.22 27.84
C ASP A 469 -14.32 -23.52 29.27
N VAL A 470 -14.73 -22.45 29.97
CA VAL A 470 -15.14 -22.54 31.41
C VAL A 470 -16.49 -23.21 31.59
N THR A 471 -17.35 -23.09 30.58
CA THR A 471 -18.70 -23.66 30.57
C THR A 471 -18.88 -24.58 29.40
N ASP A 472 -19.93 -25.41 29.42
CA ASP A 472 -20.28 -26.33 28.31
C ASP A 472 -21.23 -25.66 27.30
N ASP A 473 -21.52 -24.36 27.48
CA ASP A 473 -22.42 -23.53 26.63
C ASP A 473 -21.62 -22.53 25.82
#